data_c7678f632d176fd501abd7a8f093e7e4
#
_entry.id   c7678f632d176fd501abd7a8f093e7e4
#
_cell.length_a   1.000
_cell.length_b   1.000
_cell.length_c   1.000
_cell.angle_alpha   90.00
_cell.angle_beta   90.00
_cell.angle_gamma   90.00
#
_symmetry.space_group_name_H-M   'P 1'
#
loop_
_entity.id
_entity.type
_entity.pdbx_description
1 polymer ?
#
loop_
_entity_poly.entity_id
_entity_poly.type
_entity_poly.pdbx_seq_one_letter_code
_entity_poly.pdbx_strand_id
1 'polypeptide(L)'
;MDKFNPYISEIDIDYWRGLCVREGVLRHYRAGDFFLQAGKTGRFIGFVKTGILKYIVTDSDGNEHIINLEFAGEFVADFPDSIYGIPSKVSIKAISPCEIYCVSTGMLRNRMYADSEFQFIVSRTSEKLFRQVYERLIESYTI
;
A
#
# COMPACT_ATOMS: atom_id res chain seq x y z
N MET A 1 1.91 11.24 -22.52
CA MET A 1 1.58 10.68 -22.40
C MET A 1 1.05 10.10 -21.96
N ASP A 2 0.44 9.97 -21.97
CA ASP A 2 -0.12 9.35 -21.40
C ASP A 2 0.07 8.44 -21.35
N LYS A 3 0.43 8.27 -21.71
CA LYS A 3 0.64 7.55 -21.58
C LYS A 3 0.45 6.38 -21.04
N PHE A 4 0.66 5.97 -20.63
CA PHE A 4 0.26 5.01 -19.70
C PHE A 4 -1.23 4.99 -19.59
N ASN A 5 -1.79 3.87 -19.49
CA ASN A 5 -3.23 3.76 -19.57
C ASN A 5 -3.91 4.24 -18.28
N PRO A 6 -4.43 5.47 -18.22
CA PRO A 6 -5.08 5.97 -17.01
C PRO A 6 -6.32 5.19 -16.63
N TYR A 7 -6.98 4.59 -17.62
CA TYR A 7 -8.16 3.77 -17.38
C TYR A 7 -7.83 2.54 -16.52
N ILE A 8 -6.73 1.88 -16.81
CA ILE A 8 -6.26 0.74 -16.01
C ILE A 8 -5.93 1.19 -14.59
N SER A 9 -5.32 2.37 -14.46
CA SER A 9 -4.99 2.96 -13.18
C SER A 9 -6.22 3.17 -12.31
N GLU A 10 -7.29 3.72 -12.91
CA GLU A 10 -8.57 3.94 -12.22
C GLU A 10 -9.21 2.62 -11.79
N ILE A 11 -9.19 1.62 -12.66
CA ILE A 11 -9.76 0.31 -12.36
C ILE A 11 -9.09 -0.29 -11.14
N ASP A 12 -7.74 -0.21 -11.07
CA ASP A 12 -7.00 -0.78 -9.95
C ASP A 12 -7.37 -0.09 -8.63
N ILE A 13 -7.44 1.23 -8.60
CA ILE A 13 -7.81 1.99 -7.41
C ILE A 13 -9.24 1.68 -7.00
N ASP A 14 -10.17 1.68 -7.94
CA ASP A 14 -11.57 1.38 -7.67
C ASP A 14 -11.75 -0.03 -7.14
N TYR A 15 -11.00 -0.98 -7.68
CA TYR A 15 -11.05 -2.36 -7.20
C TYR A 15 -10.66 -2.44 -5.72
N TRP A 16 -9.52 -1.86 -5.35
CA TRP A 16 -9.00 -1.95 -3.98
C TRP A 16 -9.88 -1.17 -3.00
N ARG A 17 -10.37 -0.01 -3.40
CA ARG A 17 -11.33 0.72 -2.58
C ARG A 17 -12.57 -0.12 -2.33
N GLY A 18 -13.14 -0.68 -3.39
CA GLY A 18 -14.34 -1.52 -3.28
C GLY A 18 -14.12 -2.72 -2.39
N LEU A 19 -12.98 -3.41 -2.55
CA LEU A 19 -12.64 -4.57 -1.74
C LEU A 19 -12.54 -4.20 -0.26
N CYS A 20 -11.77 -3.15 0.05
CA CYS A 20 -11.55 -2.74 1.43
C CYS A 20 -12.84 -2.27 2.11
N VAL A 21 -13.68 -1.55 1.40
CA VAL A 21 -14.94 -1.04 1.96
C VAL A 21 -15.95 -2.18 2.16
N ARG A 22 -16.05 -3.10 1.20
CA ARG A 22 -17.03 -4.19 1.29
C ARG A 22 -16.61 -5.31 2.23
N GLU A 23 -15.34 -5.68 2.21
CA GLU A 23 -14.86 -6.88 2.92
C GLU A 23 -13.97 -6.56 4.11
N GLY A 24 -13.55 -5.31 4.26
CA GLY A 24 -12.67 -4.89 5.33
C GLY A 24 -13.42 -4.34 6.53
N VAL A 25 -12.64 -3.95 7.54
CA VAL A 25 -13.13 -3.33 8.77
C VAL A 25 -12.51 -1.95 8.88
N LEU A 26 -13.32 -0.97 9.26
CA LEU A 26 -12.80 0.39 9.50
C LEU A 26 -12.03 0.39 10.80
N ARG A 27 -10.74 0.71 10.74
CA ARG A 27 -9.86 0.77 11.88
C ARG A 27 -9.41 2.21 12.11
N HIS A 28 -9.22 2.54 13.39
CA HIS A 28 -8.80 3.89 13.80
C HIS A 28 -7.36 3.82 14.31
N TYR A 29 -6.54 4.77 13.85
CA TYR A 29 -5.15 4.90 14.26
C TYR A 29 -4.94 6.29 14.82
N ARG A 30 -4.22 6.39 15.92
CA ARG A 30 -3.80 7.69 16.46
C ARG A 30 -2.52 8.12 15.79
N ALA A 31 -2.24 9.42 15.81
CA ALA A 31 -0.96 9.93 15.35
C ALA A 31 0.16 9.18 16.08
N GLY A 32 1.13 8.68 15.33
CA GLY A 32 2.23 7.89 15.87
C GLY A 32 2.01 6.38 15.89
N ASP A 33 0.79 5.91 15.69
CA ASP A 33 0.52 4.46 15.61
C ASP A 33 1.10 3.89 14.33
N PHE A 34 1.54 2.63 14.40
CA PHE A 34 2.04 1.91 13.24
C PHE A 34 0.89 1.16 12.56
N PHE A 35 0.78 1.34 11.26
CA PHE A 35 0.01 0.44 10.40
C PHE A 35 0.82 -0.82 10.14
N LEU A 36 2.14 -0.69 10.04
CA LEU A 36 3.09 -1.78 9.81
C LEU A 36 4.45 -1.40 10.37
N GLN A 37 5.11 -2.32 11.07
CA GLN A 37 6.48 -2.14 11.51
C GLN A 37 7.43 -2.95 10.65
N ALA A 38 8.57 -2.36 10.30
CA ALA A 38 9.62 -3.07 9.55
C ALA A 38 10.04 -4.34 10.28
N GLY A 39 10.28 -5.40 9.54
CA GLY A 39 10.62 -6.71 10.06
C GLY A 39 9.41 -7.62 10.30
N LYS A 40 8.21 -7.06 10.24
CA LYS A 40 6.97 -7.83 10.38
C LYS A 40 6.25 -7.95 9.04
N THR A 41 5.46 -8.99 8.89
CA THR A 41 4.60 -9.13 7.72
C THR A 41 3.37 -8.23 7.89
N GLY A 42 3.03 -7.47 6.87
CA GLY A 42 1.86 -6.62 6.89
C GLY A 42 0.58 -7.43 7.06
N ARG A 43 -0.23 -7.05 8.04
CA ARG A 43 -1.47 -7.76 8.37
C ARG A 43 -2.65 -7.30 7.54
N PHE A 44 -2.56 -6.10 6.97
CA PHE A 44 -3.69 -5.47 6.27
C PHE A 44 -3.24 -4.81 4.99
N ILE A 45 -4.16 -4.78 4.03
CA ILE A 45 -4.18 -3.83 2.94
C ILE A 45 -5.29 -2.86 3.26
N GLY A 46 -5.04 -1.56 3.11
CA GLY A 46 -5.99 -0.55 3.50
C GLY A 46 -6.32 0.45 2.42
N PHE A 47 -7.49 1.06 2.59
CA PHE A 47 -7.90 2.23 1.83
C PHE A 47 -8.12 3.36 2.84
N VAL A 48 -7.40 4.46 2.67
CA VAL A 48 -7.40 5.57 3.63
C VAL A 48 -8.66 6.40 3.46
N LYS A 49 -9.50 6.41 4.49
CA LYS A 49 -10.70 7.24 4.51
C LYS A 49 -10.37 8.67 4.94
N THR A 50 -9.58 8.80 6.00
CA THR A 50 -9.12 10.10 6.52
C THR A 50 -7.71 9.95 7.07
N GLY A 51 -6.95 11.04 7.05
CA GLY A 51 -5.63 11.10 7.66
C GLY A 51 -4.48 10.94 6.68
N ILE A 52 -3.28 10.90 7.23
CA ILE A 52 -2.03 10.85 6.46
C ILE A 52 -1.10 9.83 7.11
N LEU A 53 -0.48 8.99 6.27
CA LEU A 53 0.53 8.03 6.72
C LEU A 53 1.84 8.26 5.98
N LYS A 54 2.94 7.88 6.63
CA LYS A 54 4.28 7.94 6.02
C LYS A 54 4.90 6.55 6.00
N TYR A 55 5.65 6.29 4.93
CA TYR A 55 6.48 5.08 4.77
C TYR A 55 7.89 5.47 5.14
N ILE A 56 8.50 4.73 6.05
CA ILE A 56 9.80 5.07 6.65
C ILE A 56 10.78 3.93 6.47
N VAL A 57 12.02 4.25 6.11
CA VAL A 57 13.15 3.33 6.24
C VAL A 57 14.13 3.93 7.23
N THR A 58 14.80 3.08 8.01
CA THR A 58 15.81 3.50 8.96
C THR A 58 17.17 3.06 8.44
N ASP A 59 18.11 4.00 8.36
CA ASP A 59 19.45 3.70 7.88
C ASP A 59 20.32 3.05 8.99
N SER A 60 21.57 2.71 8.65
CA SER A 60 22.48 2.04 9.59
C SER A 60 22.85 2.91 10.80
N ASP A 61 22.68 4.22 10.68
CA ASP A 61 22.96 5.16 11.79
C ASP A 61 21.73 5.41 12.65
N GLY A 62 20.60 4.79 12.33
CA GLY A 62 19.36 4.96 13.07
C GLY A 62 18.51 6.15 12.63
N ASN A 63 18.88 6.80 11.53
CA ASN A 63 18.11 7.93 11.02
C ASN A 63 16.93 7.44 10.17
N GLU A 64 15.78 8.06 10.38
CA GLU A 64 14.57 7.76 9.61
C GLU A 64 14.53 8.58 8.34
N HIS A 65 14.12 7.93 7.25
CA HIS A 65 13.91 8.57 5.96
C HIS A 65 12.51 8.28 5.48
N ILE A 66 11.76 9.33 5.15
CA ILE A 66 10.42 9.18 4.58
C ILE A 66 10.58 8.92 3.09
N ILE A 67 10.06 7.78 2.63
CA ILE A 67 10.15 7.40 1.21
C ILE A 67 8.83 7.56 0.48
N ASN A 68 7.71 7.69 1.19
CA ASN A 68 6.40 7.89 0.59
C ASN A 68 5.41 8.43 1.61
N LEU A 69 4.35 9.07 1.11
CA LEU A 69 3.22 9.53 1.90
C LEU A 69 1.95 8.99 1.25
N GLU A 70 0.95 8.65 2.09
CA GLU A 70 -0.37 8.25 1.61
C GLU A 70 -1.42 9.14 2.26
N PHE A 71 -2.37 9.59 1.46
CA PHE A 71 -3.42 10.52 1.86
C PHE A 71 -4.80 9.87 1.75
N ALA A 72 -5.81 10.57 2.23
CA ALA A 72 -7.20 10.12 2.07
C ALA A 72 -7.50 9.84 0.60
N GLY A 73 -8.19 8.76 0.34
CA GLY A 73 -8.50 8.30 -1.01
C GLY A 73 -7.45 7.42 -1.64
N GLU A 74 -6.36 7.13 -0.92
CA GLU A 74 -5.26 6.32 -1.43
C GLU A 74 -5.18 4.97 -0.74
N PHE A 75 -4.52 4.06 -1.41
CA PHE A 75 -4.25 2.69 -1.00
C PHE A 75 -3.02 2.67 -0.11
N VAL A 76 -3.06 1.93 1.00
CA VAL A 76 -1.93 1.81 1.90
C VAL A 76 -1.60 0.35 2.15
N ALA A 77 -0.36 -0.04 1.88
CA ALA A 77 0.12 -1.40 2.11
C ALA A 77 1.60 -1.52 1.80
N ASP A 78 2.22 -2.56 2.33
CA ASP A 78 3.49 -3.09 1.80
C ASP A 78 3.10 -4.13 0.75
N PHE A 79 3.07 -3.72 -0.50
CA PHE A 79 2.49 -4.51 -1.58
C PHE A 79 3.53 -4.85 -2.65
N PRO A 80 3.61 -6.08 -3.15
CA PRO A 80 2.72 -7.22 -2.87
C PRO A 80 3.20 -8.12 -1.72
N ASP A 81 4.31 -7.80 -1.09
CA ASP A 81 4.97 -8.69 -0.12
C ASP A 81 4.05 -9.09 1.03
N SER A 82 3.18 -8.19 1.50
CA SER A 82 2.27 -8.52 2.59
C SER A 82 1.27 -9.63 2.20
N ILE A 83 0.87 -9.69 0.94
CA ILE A 83 0.00 -10.76 0.45
C ILE A 83 0.77 -12.09 0.43
N TYR A 84 2.04 -12.05 0.08
CA TYR A 84 2.88 -13.25 0.00
C TYR A 84 3.42 -13.71 1.35
N GLY A 85 3.18 -12.94 2.42
CA GLY A 85 3.68 -13.29 3.75
C GLY A 85 5.15 -12.95 3.97
N ILE A 86 5.69 -12.04 3.18
CA ILE A 86 7.10 -11.64 3.28
C ILE A 86 7.22 -10.46 4.24
N PRO A 87 8.14 -10.51 5.22
CA PRO A 87 8.34 -9.40 6.14
C PRO A 87 8.74 -8.11 5.43
N SER A 88 8.21 -6.99 5.90
CA SER A 88 8.44 -5.68 5.30
C SER A 88 9.79 -5.11 5.70
N LYS A 89 10.40 -4.36 4.78
CA LYS A 89 11.61 -3.57 5.02
C LYS A 89 11.27 -2.12 5.37
N VAL A 90 10.00 -1.75 5.31
CA VAL A 90 9.56 -0.39 5.65
C VAL A 90 8.59 -0.43 6.81
N SER A 91 8.53 0.67 7.55
CA SER A 91 7.47 0.92 8.52
C SER A 91 6.48 1.90 7.93
N ILE A 92 5.20 1.73 8.27
CA ILE A 92 4.14 2.64 7.83
C ILE A 92 3.49 3.18 9.11
N LYS A 93 3.50 4.49 9.26
CA LYS A 93 3.14 5.14 10.52
C LYS A 93 2.17 6.30 10.27
N ALA A 94 1.17 6.42 11.12
CA ALA A 94 0.21 7.52 11.03
C ALA A 94 0.88 8.83 11.46
N ILE A 95 0.79 9.85 10.61
CA ILE A 95 1.24 11.21 10.95
C ILE A 95 0.15 11.94 11.70
N SER A 96 -1.09 11.73 11.30
CA SER A 96 -2.29 12.30 11.91
C SER A 96 -3.21 11.18 12.34
N PRO A 97 -4.28 11.46 13.09
CA PRO A 97 -5.32 10.45 13.29
C PRO A 97 -5.84 9.96 11.94
N CYS A 98 -6.00 8.66 11.80
CA CYS A 98 -6.42 8.05 10.55
C CYS A 98 -7.59 7.11 10.75
N GLU A 99 -8.46 7.06 9.75
CA GLU A 99 -9.47 6.01 9.61
C GLU A 99 -9.16 5.25 8.32
N ILE A 100 -9.00 3.94 8.42
CA ILE A 100 -8.57 3.12 7.29
C ILE A 100 -9.46 1.88 7.21
N TYR A 101 -10.03 1.63 6.03
CA TYR A 101 -10.72 0.37 5.76
C TYR A 101 -9.66 -0.68 5.50
N CYS A 102 -9.58 -1.68 6.36
CA CYS A 102 -8.51 -2.69 6.34
C CYS A 102 -9.05 -4.07 6.01
N VAL A 103 -8.44 -4.76 5.06
CA VAL A 103 -8.75 -6.14 4.74
C VAL A 103 -7.55 -7.01 5.07
N SER A 104 -7.81 -8.20 5.64
CA SER A 104 -6.75 -9.11 6.09
C SER A 104 -5.91 -9.64 4.92
N THR A 105 -4.60 -9.52 5.03
CA THR A 105 -3.68 -10.10 4.02
C THR A 105 -3.71 -11.62 4.05
N GLY A 106 -4.02 -12.23 5.21
CA GLY A 106 -4.17 -13.68 5.29
C GLY A 106 -5.32 -14.18 4.45
N MET A 107 -6.45 -13.46 4.47
CA MET A 107 -7.60 -13.78 3.63
C MET A 107 -7.26 -13.63 2.15
N LEU A 108 -6.56 -12.57 1.80
CA LEU A 108 -6.15 -12.31 0.42
C LEU A 108 -5.13 -13.34 -0.07
N ARG A 109 -4.25 -13.79 0.81
CA ARG A 109 -3.27 -14.83 0.48
C ARG A 109 -3.98 -16.12 0.09
N ASN A 110 -5.02 -16.49 0.83
CA ASN A 110 -5.82 -17.67 0.47
C ASN A 110 -6.51 -17.49 -0.88
N ARG A 111 -6.99 -16.29 -1.17
CA ARG A 111 -7.62 -15.98 -2.46
C ARG A 111 -6.64 -16.13 -3.63
N MET A 112 -5.35 -15.86 -3.40
CA MET A 112 -4.33 -16.03 -4.44
C MET A 112 -4.22 -17.46 -4.94
N TYR A 113 -4.54 -18.47 -4.10
CA TYR A 113 -4.44 -19.85 -4.51
C TYR A 113 -5.61 -20.31 -5.38
N ALA A 114 -6.76 -19.67 -5.28
CA ALA A 114 -7.99 -20.18 -5.87
C ALA A 114 -8.61 -19.29 -6.95
N ASP A 115 -8.18 -18.05 -7.07
CA ASP A 115 -8.84 -17.04 -7.90
C ASP A 115 -7.86 -16.43 -8.90
N SER A 116 -7.95 -16.85 -10.14
CA SER A 116 -7.05 -16.35 -11.20
C SER A 116 -7.30 -14.87 -11.53
N GLU A 117 -8.53 -14.41 -11.38
CA GLU A 117 -8.85 -13.00 -11.59
C GLU A 117 -8.16 -12.14 -10.52
N PHE A 118 -8.18 -12.59 -9.28
CA PHE A 118 -7.49 -11.90 -8.20
C PHE A 118 -5.97 -11.88 -8.43
N GLN A 119 -5.40 -13.02 -8.88
CA GLN A 119 -3.97 -13.09 -9.23
C GLN A 119 -3.61 -12.06 -10.28
N PHE A 120 -4.45 -11.92 -11.29
CA PHE A 120 -4.25 -10.95 -12.37
C PHE A 120 -4.26 -9.52 -11.82
N ILE A 121 -5.22 -9.21 -10.94
CA ILE A 121 -5.32 -7.88 -10.32
C ILE A 121 -4.10 -7.56 -9.47
N VAL A 122 -3.62 -8.53 -8.70
CA VAL A 122 -2.40 -8.36 -7.89
C VAL A 122 -1.19 -8.07 -8.78
N SER A 123 -1.04 -8.81 -9.88
CA SER A 123 0.03 -8.57 -10.86
C SER A 123 -0.04 -7.17 -11.46
N ARG A 124 -1.25 -6.74 -11.85
CA ARG A 124 -1.47 -5.42 -12.44
C ARG A 124 -1.13 -4.31 -11.45
N THR A 125 -1.56 -4.48 -10.21
CA THR A 125 -1.27 -3.51 -9.14
C THR A 125 0.23 -3.42 -8.90
N SER A 126 0.92 -4.56 -8.87
CA SER A 126 2.38 -4.61 -8.71
C SER A 126 3.10 -3.86 -9.82
N GLU A 127 2.69 -4.07 -11.06
CA GLU A 127 3.27 -3.37 -12.21
C GLU A 127 3.10 -1.87 -12.12
N LYS A 128 1.90 -1.43 -11.71
CA LYS A 128 1.60 -0.01 -11.57
C LYS A 128 2.48 0.63 -10.50
N LEU A 129 2.58 -0.02 -9.33
CA LEU A 129 3.39 0.49 -8.23
C LEU A 129 4.87 0.55 -8.60
N PHE A 130 5.37 -0.49 -9.27
CA PHE A 130 6.74 -0.51 -9.75
C PHE A 130 7.00 0.64 -10.72
N ARG A 131 6.07 0.87 -11.63
CA ARG A 131 6.19 1.93 -12.63
C ARG A 131 6.22 3.32 -11.98
N GLN A 132 5.41 3.54 -10.95
CA GLN A 132 5.42 4.80 -10.20
C GLN A 132 6.77 5.05 -9.53
N VAL A 133 7.34 4.02 -8.91
CA VAL A 133 8.65 4.12 -8.27
C VAL A 133 9.74 4.40 -9.29
N TYR A 134 9.69 3.70 -10.42
CA TYR A 134 10.66 3.84 -11.50
C TYR A 134 10.62 5.25 -12.10
N GLU A 135 9.43 5.77 -12.34
CA GLU A 135 9.26 7.13 -12.87
C GLU A 135 9.78 8.18 -11.91
N ARG A 136 9.54 8.02 -10.62
CA ARG A 136 10.09 8.92 -9.60
C ARG A 136 11.61 8.91 -9.61
N LEU A 137 12.20 7.73 -9.75
CA LEU A 137 13.64 7.59 -9.80
C LEU A 137 14.21 8.33 -11.02
N ILE A 138 13.59 8.13 -12.18
CA ILE A 138 14.00 8.81 -13.41
C ILE A 138 13.91 10.34 -13.23
N GLU A 139 12.80 10.82 -12.69
CA GLU A 139 12.60 12.26 -12.48
C GLU A 139 13.67 12.87 -11.58
N SER A 140 14.13 12.11 -10.58
CA SER A 140 15.15 12.61 -9.66
C SER A 140 16.50 12.85 -10.34
N TYR A 141 16.72 12.29 -11.52
CA TYR A 141 17.95 12.45 -12.27
C TYR A 141 17.80 13.36 -13.50
N THR A 142 16.59 13.74 -13.85
CA THR A 142 16.35 14.51 -15.08
C THR A 142 15.90 15.94 -14.84
N ILE A 143 15.83 16.38 -13.61
CA ILE A 143 15.45 17.75 -13.25
C ILE A 143 16.64 18.69 -13.36
#